data_38e0920b2d8c7abe353981980bac05f6
#
_entry.id   38e0920b2d8c7abe353981980bac05f6
#
_cell.length_a   1.000
_cell.length_b   1.000
_cell.length_c   1.000
_cell.angle_alpha   90.00
_cell.angle_beta   90.00
_cell.angle_gamma   90.00
#
_symmetry.space_group_name_H-M   'P 1'
#
loop_
_entity.id
_entity.type
_entity.pdbx_description
1 polymer ?
#
loop_
_entity_poly.entity_id
_entity_poly.type
_entity_poly.pdbx_seq_one_letter_code
_entity_poly.pdbx_strand_id
1 'polypeptide(L)'
;SLSTSHMDADGTARLGSVVENGDAFCSVFNRMTARAKLHRVKGSDKAVIDRVSLMNTFDDRGRRQTQLTTTFRYNRNPIIGDKFSSRHGQKGVLAFLSPEEDLPFIERTGIRPDVLINPHAFPSRMTIGMLIESMASKAGALSGSFIDASPFQSAKAGDAFPPPLTEHGQVLKLSL
;
A
#
# COMPACT_ATOMS: atom_id res chain seq x y z
N SER A 1 -5.46 30.81 18.19
CA SER A 1 -4.39 30.12 18.94
C SER A 1 -3.78 29.08 18.04
N LEU A 2 -2.50 29.26 17.71
CA LEU A 2 -1.74 28.32 16.89
C LEU A 2 -1.58 27.04 17.68
N SER A 3 -2.23 25.95 17.22
CA SER A 3 -2.20 24.67 17.92
C SER A 3 -0.80 24.04 17.86
N THR A 4 -0.15 23.96 19.02
CA THR A 4 1.07 23.19 19.26
C THR A 4 0.74 21.88 20.01
N SER A 5 -0.54 21.55 20.10
CA SER A 5 -1.05 20.38 20.85
C SER A 5 -0.58 19.03 20.30
N HIS A 6 -0.07 19.02 19.07
CA HIS A 6 0.42 17.82 18.38
C HIS A 6 1.92 17.58 18.55
N MET A 7 2.56 18.38 19.42
CA MET A 7 3.99 18.29 19.67
C MET A 7 4.26 17.83 21.10
N ASP A 8 5.30 17.03 21.26
CA ASP A 8 5.83 16.67 22.57
C ASP A 8 6.78 17.72 23.11
N ALA A 9 7.15 17.62 24.38
CA ALA A 9 8.00 18.59 25.08
C ALA A 9 9.41 18.74 24.45
N ASP A 10 9.86 17.74 23.70
CA ASP A 10 11.14 17.74 22.96
C ASP A 10 11.09 18.50 21.63
N GLY A 11 9.91 19.02 21.26
CA GLY A 11 9.70 19.74 20.00
C GLY A 11 9.49 18.85 18.77
N THR A 12 9.30 17.54 18.96
CA THR A 12 8.95 16.61 17.88
C THR A 12 7.44 16.36 17.84
N ALA A 13 6.98 15.79 16.73
CA ALA A 13 5.57 15.46 16.57
C ALA A 13 5.19 14.24 17.42
N ARG A 14 4.03 14.30 18.05
CA ARG A 14 3.43 13.17 18.78
C ARG A 14 2.91 12.13 17.80
N LEU A 15 3.36 10.87 17.94
CA LEU A 15 2.89 9.74 17.13
C LEU A 15 1.38 9.54 17.27
N GLY A 16 0.72 9.19 16.17
CA GLY A 16 -0.72 8.95 16.11
C GLY A 16 -1.59 10.21 16.13
N SER A 17 -0.99 11.42 16.26
CA SER A 17 -1.75 12.66 16.20
C SER A 17 -2.28 12.92 14.80
N VAL A 18 -3.53 13.40 14.73
CA VAL A 18 -4.13 13.88 13.49
C VAL A 18 -3.76 15.34 13.33
N VAL A 19 -3.20 15.70 12.19
CA VAL A 19 -2.74 17.05 11.87
C VAL A 19 -3.39 17.55 10.59
N GLU A 20 -3.61 18.86 10.55
CA GLU A 20 -4.21 19.56 9.40
C GLU A 20 -3.25 20.63 8.87
N ASN A 21 -3.65 21.26 7.77
CA ASN A 21 -2.87 22.33 7.18
C ASN A 21 -2.62 23.46 8.19
N GLY A 22 -1.37 23.84 8.34
CA GLY A 22 -0.94 24.90 9.26
C GLY A 22 -0.59 24.41 10.68
N ASP A 23 -0.91 23.19 11.07
CA ASP A 23 -0.50 22.64 12.36
C ASP A 23 1.02 22.47 12.44
N ALA A 24 1.57 22.79 13.61
CA ALA A 24 2.99 22.63 13.84
C ALA A 24 3.30 21.14 14.19
N PHE A 25 4.30 20.57 13.52
CA PHE A 25 4.74 19.20 13.77
C PHE A 25 6.20 19.09 14.22
N CYS A 26 6.96 20.16 14.10
CA CYS A 26 8.36 20.17 14.53
C CYS A 26 8.79 21.56 14.94
N SER A 27 9.60 21.65 16.00
CA SER A 27 10.27 22.87 16.43
C SER A 27 11.78 22.68 16.40
N VAL A 28 12.46 23.52 15.65
CA VAL A 28 13.93 23.52 15.58
C VAL A 28 14.47 24.77 16.22
N PHE A 29 15.31 24.62 17.25
CA PHE A 29 15.97 25.71 17.92
C PHE A 29 17.38 25.92 17.36
N ASN A 30 17.62 27.11 16.83
CA ASN A 30 18.96 27.50 16.38
C ASN A 30 19.72 28.14 17.53
N ARG A 31 20.74 27.45 18.04
CA ARG A 31 21.58 27.92 19.18
C ARG A 31 22.37 29.18 18.86
N MET A 32 22.76 29.38 17.60
CA MET A 32 23.56 30.54 17.19
C MET A 32 22.74 31.85 17.20
N THR A 33 21.49 31.76 16.80
CA THR A 33 20.59 32.92 16.69
C THR A 33 19.59 33.01 17.84
N ALA A 34 19.59 32.05 18.76
CA ALA A 34 18.66 31.92 19.88
C ALA A 34 17.17 31.99 19.44
N ARG A 35 16.87 31.52 18.21
CA ARG A 35 15.52 31.53 17.65
C ARG A 35 14.99 30.14 17.42
N ALA A 36 13.73 29.96 17.76
CA ALA A 36 12.98 28.73 17.42
C ALA A 36 12.24 28.92 16.08
N LYS A 37 12.25 27.89 15.25
CA LYS A 37 11.49 27.82 14.00
C LYS A 37 10.52 26.66 14.05
N LEU A 38 9.23 26.94 13.87
CA LEU A 38 8.19 25.94 13.75
C LEU A 38 8.04 25.49 12.30
N HIS A 39 8.08 24.18 12.09
CA HIS A 39 7.73 23.56 10.82
C HIS A 39 6.27 23.15 10.86
N ARG A 40 5.54 23.49 9.80
CA ARG A 40 4.09 23.30 9.70
C ARG A 40 3.73 22.37 8.55
N VAL A 41 2.65 21.64 8.74
CA VAL A 41 2.05 20.80 7.71
C VAL A 41 1.57 21.68 6.56
N LYS A 42 1.88 21.25 5.35
CA LYS A 42 1.41 21.85 4.10
C LYS A 42 0.61 20.81 3.33
N GLY A 43 -0.58 21.15 2.92
CA GLY A 43 -1.49 20.27 2.17
C GLY A 43 -2.94 20.53 2.55
N SER A 44 -3.88 20.02 1.77
CA SER A 44 -5.32 20.17 2.01
C SER A 44 -5.90 19.07 2.89
N ASP A 45 -5.22 17.93 2.96
CA ASP A 45 -5.77 16.71 3.54
C ASP A 45 -5.33 16.55 4.99
N LYS A 46 -6.21 15.96 5.81
CA LYS A 46 -5.85 15.54 7.15
C LYS A 46 -4.87 14.37 7.09
N ALA A 47 -3.84 14.42 7.90
CA ALA A 47 -2.81 13.40 7.99
C ALA A 47 -2.66 12.87 9.41
N VAL A 48 -2.19 11.64 9.54
CA VAL A 48 -1.79 11.05 10.81
C VAL A 48 -0.27 10.97 10.86
N ILE A 49 0.33 11.35 11.97
CA ILE A 49 1.77 11.19 12.17
C ILE A 49 2.07 9.71 12.44
N ASP A 50 2.69 9.06 11.45
CA ASP A 50 2.93 7.62 11.46
C ASP A 50 4.28 7.24 12.05
N ARG A 51 5.32 8.02 11.75
CA ARG A 51 6.67 7.79 12.24
C ARG A 51 7.42 9.10 12.44
N VAL A 52 8.19 9.15 13.51
CA VAL A 52 9.18 10.20 13.76
C VAL A 52 10.52 9.52 13.99
N SER A 53 11.53 9.84 13.22
CA SER A 53 12.87 9.30 13.37
C SER A 53 13.93 10.41 13.40
N LEU A 54 14.85 10.28 14.32
CA LEU A 54 15.97 11.19 14.50
C LEU A 54 17.26 10.46 14.14
N MET A 55 17.98 10.97 13.17
CA MET A 55 19.25 10.39 12.72
C MET A 55 20.36 11.40 12.79
N ASN A 56 21.55 10.95 13.19
CA ASN A 56 22.76 11.74 13.08
C ASN A 56 23.42 11.42 11.74
N THR A 57 23.58 12.43 10.91
CA THR A 57 24.24 12.37 9.60
C THR A 57 25.43 13.30 9.58
N PHE A 58 26.23 13.23 8.53
CA PHE A 58 27.28 14.19 8.27
C PHE A 58 26.91 14.99 7.02
N ASP A 59 27.13 16.30 7.04
CA ASP A 59 26.98 17.15 5.86
C ASP A 59 28.14 16.92 4.86
N ASP A 60 28.02 17.50 3.66
CA ASP A 60 29.04 17.39 2.60
C ASP A 60 30.42 17.93 3.03
N ARG A 61 30.49 18.63 4.15
CA ARG A 61 31.74 19.18 4.74
C ARG A 61 32.20 18.36 5.94
N GLY A 62 31.63 17.16 6.18
CA GLY A 62 31.99 16.27 7.28
C GLY A 62 31.52 16.73 8.67
N ARG A 63 30.67 17.73 8.77
CA ARG A 63 30.14 18.21 10.06
C ARG A 63 28.92 17.39 10.47
N ARG A 64 28.88 17.03 11.74
CA ARG A 64 27.75 16.30 12.32
C ARG A 64 26.45 17.12 12.24
N GLN A 65 25.45 16.55 11.65
CA GLN A 65 24.10 17.13 11.50
C GLN A 65 23.07 16.16 12.05
N THR A 66 22.09 16.68 12.78
CA THR A 66 20.92 15.91 13.20
C THR A 66 19.79 16.14 12.23
N GLN A 67 19.27 15.08 11.66
CA GLN A 67 18.15 15.09 10.74
C GLN A 67 16.92 14.48 11.42
N LEU A 68 15.81 15.22 11.42
CA LEU A 68 14.50 14.73 11.83
C LEU A 68 13.68 14.39 10.59
N THR A 69 13.18 13.16 10.55
CA THR A 69 12.26 12.71 9.50
C THR A 69 10.91 12.40 10.13
N THR A 70 9.88 13.10 9.68
CA THR A 70 8.49 12.85 10.08
C THR A 70 7.72 12.27 8.89
N THR A 71 7.13 11.10 9.08
CA THR A 71 6.32 10.42 8.07
C THR A 71 4.84 10.65 8.37
N PHE A 72 4.12 11.16 7.37
CA PHE A 72 2.68 11.37 7.44
C PHE A 72 1.95 10.28 6.65
N ARG A 73 0.86 9.78 7.20
CA ARG A 73 -0.03 8.83 6.55
C ARG A 73 -1.35 9.51 6.19
N TYR A 74 -1.74 9.36 4.95
CA TYR A 74 -2.99 9.87 4.40
C TYR A 74 -3.89 8.71 3.99
N ASN A 75 -5.16 8.79 4.33
CA ASN A 75 -6.17 7.89 3.79
C ASN A 75 -6.72 8.47 2.50
N ARG A 76 -6.48 7.79 1.39
CA ARG A 76 -7.03 8.16 0.08
C ARG A 76 -7.80 6.98 -0.49
N ASN A 77 -9.12 7.06 -0.44
CA ASN A 77 -9.98 6.08 -1.06
C ASN A 77 -9.95 6.24 -2.59
N PRO A 78 -10.03 5.13 -3.34
CA PRO A 78 -10.17 5.18 -4.78
C PRO A 78 -11.41 5.99 -5.19
N ILE A 79 -11.26 6.76 -6.26
CA ILE A 79 -12.36 7.52 -6.88
C ILE A 79 -12.48 7.17 -8.35
N ILE A 80 -13.64 7.45 -8.95
CA ILE A 80 -13.84 7.30 -10.40
C ILE A 80 -12.80 8.17 -11.13
N GLY A 81 -12.13 7.59 -12.12
CA GLY A 81 -11.04 8.22 -12.84
C GLY A 81 -9.63 7.84 -12.38
N ASP A 82 -9.49 7.22 -11.20
CA ASP A 82 -8.20 6.71 -10.74
C ASP A 82 -7.72 5.57 -11.62
N LYS A 83 -6.43 5.55 -11.87
CA LYS A 83 -5.78 4.56 -12.72
C LYS A 83 -5.20 3.43 -11.87
N PHE A 84 -5.63 2.22 -12.17
CA PHE A 84 -5.13 0.99 -11.57
C PHE A 84 -4.38 0.14 -12.59
N SER A 85 -3.47 -0.68 -12.11
CA SER A 85 -2.78 -1.67 -12.92
C SER A 85 -2.53 -2.94 -12.12
N SER A 86 -2.65 -4.09 -12.76
CA SER A 86 -2.16 -5.34 -12.20
C SER A 86 -0.65 -5.43 -12.32
N ARG A 87 -0.04 -6.41 -11.65
CA ARG A 87 1.40 -6.72 -11.76
C ARG A 87 1.80 -7.21 -13.16
N HIS A 88 0.82 -7.48 -14.02
CA HIS A 88 1.00 -7.95 -15.40
C HIS A 88 0.75 -6.85 -16.45
N GLY A 89 0.74 -5.58 -16.03
CA GLY A 89 0.60 -4.46 -16.96
C GLY A 89 -0.82 -4.22 -17.48
N GLN A 90 -1.84 -4.78 -16.86
CA GLN A 90 -3.25 -4.57 -17.19
C GLN A 90 -3.75 -3.24 -16.61
N LYS A 91 -3.30 -2.12 -17.19
CA LYS A 91 -3.74 -0.80 -16.77
C LYS A 91 -5.20 -0.56 -17.12
N GLY A 92 -5.92 0.05 -16.22
CA GLY A 92 -7.31 0.45 -16.40
C GLY A 92 -7.66 1.64 -15.53
N VAL A 93 -8.77 2.27 -15.83
CA VAL A 93 -9.29 3.42 -15.08
C VAL A 93 -10.58 2.99 -14.42
N LEU A 94 -10.82 3.39 -13.17
CA LEU A 94 -12.08 3.18 -12.48
C LEU A 94 -13.16 3.97 -13.21
N ALA A 95 -14.07 3.26 -13.86
CA ALA A 95 -15.13 3.84 -14.68
C ALA A 95 -16.45 4.01 -13.93
N PHE A 96 -16.71 3.11 -12.99
CA PHE A 96 -17.99 3.05 -12.31
C PHE A 96 -17.84 2.55 -10.88
N LEU A 97 -18.59 3.12 -9.95
CA LEU A 97 -18.73 2.65 -8.58
C LEU A 97 -20.08 1.96 -8.47
N SER A 98 -20.07 0.63 -8.46
CA SER A 98 -21.31 -0.17 -8.35
C SER A 98 -21.84 -0.12 -6.92
N PRO A 99 -23.16 0.00 -6.72
CA PRO A 99 -23.78 -0.26 -5.43
C PRO A 99 -23.43 -1.68 -4.95
N GLU A 100 -23.22 -1.84 -3.65
CA GLU A 100 -22.81 -3.13 -3.10
C GLU A 100 -23.84 -4.24 -3.31
N GLU A 101 -25.11 -3.87 -3.34
CA GLU A 101 -26.24 -4.78 -3.57
C GLU A 101 -26.29 -5.36 -4.98
N ASP A 102 -25.73 -4.65 -5.95
CA ASP A 102 -25.71 -5.07 -7.37
C ASP A 102 -24.45 -5.90 -7.72
N LEU A 103 -23.54 -6.09 -6.77
CA LEU A 103 -22.32 -6.85 -7.01
C LEU A 103 -22.58 -8.36 -6.90
N PRO A 104 -21.93 -9.18 -7.73
CA PRO A 104 -21.95 -10.63 -7.58
C PRO A 104 -21.32 -11.02 -6.23
N PHE A 105 -21.69 -12.18 -5.71
CA PHE A 105 -21.15 -12.70 -4.47
C PHE A 105 -20.85 -14.20 -4.57
N ILE A 106 -19.96 -14.66 -3.71
CA ILE A 106 -19.62 -16.07 -3.59
C ILE A 106 -20.72 -16.75 -2.76
N GLU A 107 -21.49 -17.66 -3.35
CA GLU A 107 -22.62 -18.33 -2.69
C GLU A 107 -22.29 -18.91 -1.32
N ARG A 108 -21.13 -19.59 -1.19
CA ARG A 108 -20.73 -20.25 0.06
C ARG A 108 -20.35 -19.29 1.19
N THR A 109 -19.76 -18.13 0.87
CA THR A 109 -19.16 -17.22 1.87
C THR A 109 -19.87 -15.88 1.98
N GLY A 110 -20.71 -15.53 1.00
CA GLY A 110 -21.33 -14.22 0.89
C GLY A 110 -20.37 -13.07 0.55
N ILE A 111 -19.09 -13.38 0.30
CA ILE A 111 -18.06 -12.35 0.01
C ILE A 111 -18.32 -11.76 -1.38
N ARG A 112 -18.31 -10.45 -1.47
CA ARG A 112 -18.40 -9.68 -2.72
C ARG A 112 -17.01 -9.25 -3.19
N PRO A 113 -16.80 -9.13 -4.52
CA PRO A 113 -15.51 -8.67 -5.05
C PRO A 113 -15.35 -7.16 -4.81
N ASP A 114 -14.11 -6.72 -4.57
CA ASP A 114 -13.76 -5.31 -4.44
C ASP A 114 -13.58 -4.62 -5.79
N VAL A 115 -13.17 -5.37 -6.81
CA VAL A 115 -12.91 -4.88 -8.17
C VAL A 115 -13.44 -5.85 -9.20
N LEU A 116 -14.19 -5.35 -10.18
CA LEU A 116 -14.62 -6.09 -11.36
C LEU A 116 -13.82 -5.62 -12.58
N ILE A 117 -13.28 -6.56 -13.33
CA ILE A 117 -12.56 -6.32 -14.57
C ILE A 117 -13.21 -7.02 -15.75
N ASN A 118 -13.04 -6.46 -16.95
CA ASN A 118 -13.50 -7.11 -18.17
C ASN A 118 -12.59 -8.29 -18.51
N PRO A 119 -13.09 -9.54 -18.57
CA PRO A 119 -12.28 -10.71 -18.85
C PRO A 119 -11.69 -10.72 -20.26
N HIS A 120 -12.25 -10.00 -21.22
CA HIS A 120 -11.70 -9.86 -22.58
C HIS A 120 -10.32 -9.20 -22.63
N ALA A 121 -9.90 -8.57 -21.54
CA ALA A 121 -8.56 -8.04 -21.42
C ALA A 121 -7.47 -9.14 -21.42
N PHE A 122 -7.78 -10.35 -20.97
CA PHE A 122 -6.80 -11.45 -20.90
C PHE A 122 -6.37 -11.96 -22.28
N PRO A 123 -7.28 -12.34 -23.20
CA PRO A 123 -6.88 -12.85 -24.52
C PRO A 123 -6.17 -11.79 -25.35
N SER A 124 -6.68 -10.56 -25.37
CA SER A 124 -6.15 -9.48 -26.21
C SER A 124 -4.75 -9.04 -25.81
N ARG A 125 -4.41 -9.14 -24.53
CA ARG A 125 -3.09 -8.71 -23.99
C ARG A 125 -2.17 -9.87 -23.70
N MET A 126 -2.61 -11.11 -23.90
CA MET A 126 -1.85 -12.33 -23.64
C MET A 126 -1.27 -12.40 -22.21
N THR A 127 -1.97 -11.87 -21.22
CA THR A 127 -1.53 -11.83 -19.82
C THR A 127 -1.90 -13.10 -19.06
N ILE A 128 -1.49 -14.25 -19.60
CA ILE A 128 -1.75 -15.57 -19.01
C ILE A 128 -1.15 -15.69 -17.60
N GLY A 129 -0.02 -15.05 -17.36
CA GLY A 129 0.61 -14.98 -16.04
C GLY A 129 -0.31 -14.46 -14.94
N MET A 130 -1.24 -13.56 -15.25
CA MET A 130 -2.22 -13.07 -14.29
C MET A 130 -3.21 -14.16 -13.85
N LEU A 131 -3.64 -15.04 -14.75
CA LEU A 131 -4.49 -16.20 -14.41
C LEU A 131 -3.72 -17.18 -13.53
N ILE A 132 -2.49 -17.50 -13.91
CA ILE A 132 -1.61 -18.40 -13.14
C ILE A 132 -1.38 -17.80 -11.73
N GLU A 133 -1.11 -16.52 -11.62
CA GLU A 133 -0.98 -15.81 -10.35
C GLU A 133 -2.23 -15.96 -9.48
N SER A 134 -3.41 -15.75 -10.04
CA SER A 134 -4.67 -15.85 -9.30
C SER A 134 -4.92 -17.26 -8.79
N MET A 135 -4.64 -18.28 -9.60
CA MET A 135 -4.78 -19.69 -9.22
C MET A 135 -3.76 -20.07 -8.14
N ALA A 136 -2.48 -19.73 -8.34
CA ALA A 136 -1.43 -20.04 -7.40
C ALA A 136 -1.62 -19.32 -6.06
N SER A 137 -2.03 -18.05 -6.09
CA SER A 137 -2.32 -17.28 -4.88
C SER A 137 -3.45 -17.90 -4.06
N LYS A 138 -4.49 -18.37 -4.74
CA LYS A 138 -5.60 -19.04 -4.07
C LYS A 138 -5.19 -20.39 -3.48
N ALA A 139 -4.40 -21.17 -4.22
CA ALA A 139 -3.85 -22.42 -3.72
C ALA A 139 -2.94 -22.20 -2.49
N GLY A 140 -2.05 -21.21 -2.54
CA GLY A 140 -1.20 -20.83 -1.43
C GLY A 140 -1.99 -20.38 -0.19
N ALA A 141 -3.04 -19.59 -0.39
CA ALA A 141 -3.91 -19.15 0.70
C ALA A 141 -4.66 -20.31 1.38
N LEU A 142 -5.10 -21.31 0.60
CA LEU A 142 -5.79 -22.48 1.13
C LEU A 142 -4.83 -23.46 1.83
N SER A 143 -3.60 -23.60 1.34
CA SER A 143 -2.58 -24.48 1.92
C SER A 143 -1.78 -23.84 3.03
N GLY A 144 -1.88 -22.50 3.21
CA GLY A 144 -1.09 -21.75 4.19
C GLY A 144 0.41 -21.67 3.85
N SER A 145 0.78 -21.83 2.57
CA SER A 145 2.16 -21.85 2.11
C SER A 145 2.45 -20.74 1.11
N PHE A 146 3.70 -20.24 1.11
CA PHE A 146 4.18 -19.37 0.04
C PHE A 146 4.51 -20.17 -1.21
N ILE A 147 4.11 -19.65 -2.37
CA ILE A 147 4.47 -20.22 -3.66
C ILE A 147 5.58 -19.34 -4.24
N ASP A 148 6.77 -19.94 -4.40
CA ASP A 148 7.91 -19.27 -5.01
C ASP A 148 7.76 -19.28 -6.54
N ALA A 149 7.58 -18.11 -7.10
CA ALA A 149 7.48 -17.88 -8.54
C ALA A 149 8.65 -17.05 -9.06
N SER A 150 9.83 -17.14 -8.41
CA SER A 150 11.04 -16.43 -8.87
C SER A 150 11.38 -16.84 -10.30
N PRO A 151 11.67 -15.88 -11.19
CA PRO A 151 11.97 -16.19 -12.58
C PRO A 151 13.31 -16.93 -12.73
N PHE A 152 13.42 -17.73 -13.79
CA PHE A 152 14.66 -18.43 -14.21
C PHE A 152 15.22 -19.43 -13.18
N GLN A 153 14.43 -19.87 -12.24
CA GLN A 153 14.81 -21.01 -11.39
C GLN A 153 14.65 -22.32 -12.16
N SER A 154 15.69 -23.15 -12.12
CA SER A 154 15.57 -24.51 -12.61
C SER A 154 14.59 -25.27 -11.71
N ALA A 155 13.42 -25.60 -12.23
CA ALA A 155 12.52 -26.52 -11.56
C ALA A 155 13.30 -27.83 -11.32
N LYS A 156 13.57 -28.19 -10.06
CA LYS A 156 14.02 -29.53 -9.75
C LYS A 156 12.89 -30.47 -10.16
N ALA A 157 13.25 -31.57 -10.82
CA ALA A 157 12.28 -32.57 -11.23
C ALA A 157 11.45 -33.01 -10.00
N GLY A 158 10.22 -32.60 -9.92
CA GLY A 158 9.33 -32.79 -8.75
C GLY A 158 8.60 -31.53 -8.29
N ASP A 159 9.17 -30.35 -8.49
CA ASP A 159 8.52 -29.08 -8.18
C ASP A 159 7.79 -28.56 -9.43
N ALA A 160 6.69 -29.22 -9.79
CA ALA A 160 5.83 -28.73 -10.86
C ALA A 160 5.17 -27.42 -10.42
N PHE A 161 5.56 -26.30 -11.07
CA PHE A 161 4.82 -25.07 -10.97
C PHE A 161 3.83 -24.99 -12.16
N PRO A 162 2.56 -24.77 -11.93
CA PRO A 162 1.85 -24.60 -10.65
C PRO A 162 1.79 -25.93 -9.87
N PRO A 163 1.71 -25.90 -8.52
CA PRO A 163 1.53 -27.12 -7.75
C PRO A 163 0.38 -27.93 -8.34
N PRO A 164 0.44 -29.26 -8.35
CA PRO A 164 -0.53 -30.07 -9.03
C PRO A 164 -1.95 -29.70 -8.54
N LEU A 165 -2.71 -29.09 -9.41
CA LEU A 165 -4.10 -28.65 -9.15
C LEU A 165 -4.99 -29.85 -8.79
N THR A 166 -4.49 -31.07 -8.96
CA THR A 166 -5.17 -32.33 -8.67
C THR A 166 -5.35 -32.61 -7.18
N GLU A 167 -4.42 -32.21 -6.31
CA GLU A 167 -4.59 -32.38 -4.87
C GLU A 167 -5.52 -31.31 -4.26
N HIS A 168 -5.64 -30.16 -4.90
CA HIS A 168 -6.52 -29.09 -4.51
C HIS A 168 -7.64 -28.87 -5.54
N GLY A 169 -8.13 -29.93 -6.16
CA GLY A 169 -9.17 -29.89 -7.18
C GLY A 169 -10.45 -29.12 -6.83
N GLN A 170 -10.65 -28.79 -5.55
CA GLN A 170 -11.69 -27.87 -5.10
C GLN A 170 -11.43 -26.40 -5.48
N VAL A 171 -10.18 -26.04 -5.79
CA VAL A 171 -9.83 -24.65 -6.23
C VAL A 171 -10.30 -24.42 -7.66
N LEU A 172 -10.34 -25.45 -8.50
CA LEU A 172 -10.82 -25.37 -9.88
C LEU A 172 -12.33 -25.55 -10.02
N LYS A 173 -13.01 -26.07 -9.01
CA LYS A 173 -14.49 -26.02 -8.96
C LYS A 173 -14.97 -24.66 -8.45
N LEU A 174 -14.51 -23.60 -9.06
CA LEU A 174 -15.28 -22.37 -9.14
C LEU A 174 -16.36 -22.66 -10.17
N SER A 175 -17.52 -23.05 -9.69
CA SER A 175 -18.73 -22.93 -10.50
C SER A 175 -18.85 -21.45 -10.87
N LEU A 176 -18.63 -21.18 -12.16
CA LEU A 176 -19.06 -19.95 -12.81
C LEU A 176 -20.57 -19.85 -12.70
#